data_e2cce3b2bfb01bd1be89d1c123e52a2e
#
_entry.id   e2cce3b2bfb01bd1be89d1c123e52a2e
#
_cell.length_a   1.000
_cell.length_b   1.000
_cell.length_c   1.000
_cell.angle_alpha   90.00
_cell.angle_beta   90.00
_cell.angle_gamma   90.00
#
_symmetry.space_group_name_H-M   'P 1'
#
loop_
_entity.id
_entity.type
_entity.pdbx_description
1 polymer ?
#
loop_
_entity_poly.entity_id
_entity_poly.type
_entity_poly.pdbx_seq_one_letter_code
_entity_poly.pdbx_strand_id
1 'polypeptide(L)'
;MQQEERLKIIMQLLHERTCLTTREIAEHFAISFDTARRDVIKLTATGQAMRIHGGLMAINQQDVPDFLARSQIQSPLKKKMAQVAKRFIHQGDLAYIGPSTTLQLLCQLLNGEDLTVVTNSIDNALALLASPLPKVNLLAGDLAKDNRWTYSAAALASLKLMRPNIALVGTSLVRQDGIYLPNSKDAELIRTATTRARKVVVIAEKFKFINENNSPFLATSLDKIDVLITDVSLPDEYRTWFNPRTQIISGSRKE
;
A
#
# COMPACT_ATOMS: atom_id res chain seq x y z
N MET A 1 31.92 15.04 4.96
CA MET A 1 30.69 15.09 4.11
C MET A 1 29.47 15.11 5.01
N GLN A 2 28.55 16.05 4.80
CA GLN A 2 27.31 16.13 5.59
C GLN A 2 26.33 15.03 5.19
N GLN A 3 25.44 14.65 6.11
CA GLN A 3 24.48 13.57 5.89
C GLN A 3 23.59 13.79 4.65
N GLU A 4 23.06 14.99 4.46
CA GLU A 4 22.18 15.28 3.34
C GLU A 4 22.84 15.14 1.96
N GLU A 5 24.09 15.54 1.86
CA GLU A 5 24.90 15.36 0.66
C GLU A 5 25.15 13.86 0.38
N ARG A 6 25.47 13.11 1.43
CA ARG A 6 25.66 11.66 1.33
C ARG A 6 24.40 10.94 0.89
N LEU A 7 23.23 11.31 1.42
CA LEU A 7 21.95 10.73 1.01
C LEU A 7 21.65 10.97 -0.48
N LYS A 8 21.97 12.14 -1.02
CA LYS A 8 21.83 12.44 -2.46
C LYS A 8 22.71 11.51 -3.31
N ILE A 9 23.97 11.30 -2.91
CA ILE A 9 24.89 10.42 -3.63
C ILE A 9 24.46 8.96 -3.53
N ILE A 10 23.96 8.50 -2.36
CA ILE A 10 23.38 7.16 -2.22
C ILE A 10 22.22 6.97 -3.20
N MET A 11 21.37 7.97 -3.38
CA MET A 11 20.26 7.89 -4.34
C MET A 11 20.74 7.83 -5.79
N GLN A 12 21.79 8.57 -6.15
CA GLN A 12 22.41 8.47 -7.48
C GLN A 12 22.98 7.06 -7.74
N LEU A 13 23.74 6.53 -6.78
CA LEU A 13 24.27 5.17 -6.87
C LEU A 13 23.19 4.09 -6.94
N LEU A 14 22.06 4.30 -6.24
CA LEU A 14 20.89 3.42 -6.33
C LEU A 14 20.23 3.47 -7.71
N HIS A 15 20.19 4.63 -8.36
CA HIS A 15 19.70 4.75 -9.73
C HIS A 15 20.55 3.97 -10.74
N GLU A 16 21.87 3.91 -10.52
CA GLU A 16 22.80 3.21 -11.40
C GLU A 16 22.85 1.69 -11.13
N ARG A 17 22.74 1.28 -9.87
CA ARG A 17 22.99 -0.11 -9.44
C ARG A 17 21.78 -0.90 -9.01
N THR A 18 20.61 -0.28 -8.98
CA THR A 18 19.32 -0.84 -8.55
C THR A 18 19.27 -1.21 -7.06
N CYS A 19 20.33 -1.73 -6.47
CA CYS A 19 20.44 -2.04 -5.03
C CYS A 19 21.84 -1.71 -4.48
N LEU A 20 21.87 -1.38 -3.18
CA LEU A 20 23.10 -1.14 -2.42
C LEU A 20 22.95 -1.77 -1.03
N THR A 21 23.94 -2.55 -0.63
CA THR A 21 24.00 -3.05 0.73
C THR A 21 24.47 -1.97 1.70
N THR A 22 24.07 -2.07 2.97
CA THR A 22 24.58 -1.18 4.04
C THR A 22 26.10 -1.22 4.14
N ARG A 23 26.71 -2.36 3.80
CA ARG A 23 28.14 -2.55 3.78
C ARG A 23 28.81 -1.79 2.65
N GLU A 24 28.28 -1.87 1.42
CA GLU A 24 28.78 -1.10 0.28
C GLU A 24 28.66 0.41 0.53
N ILE A 25 27.58 0.86 1.16
CA ILE A 25 27.41 2.26 1.57
C ILE A 25 28.50 2.66 2.58
N ALA A 26 28.74 1.84 3.60
CA ALA A 26 29.77 2.11 4.60
C ALA A 26 31.17 2.19 3.98
N GLU A 27 31.49 1.27 3.09
CA GLU A 27 32.77 1.20 2.36
C GLU A 27 32.95 2.39 1.40
N HIS A 28 31.92 2.70 0.59
CA HIS A 28 31.99 3.77 -0.41
C HIS A 28 32.22 5.16 0.22
N PHE A 29 31.60 5.41 1.37
CA PHE A 29 31.72 6.70 2.05
C PHE A 29 32.75 6.71 3.18
N ALA A 30 33.47 5.62 3.42
CA ALA A 30 34.42 5.44 4.53
C ALA A 30 33.83 5.82 5.89
N ILE A 31 32.57 5.39 6.15
CA ILE A 31 31.82 5.63 7.40
C ILE A 31 31.58 4.34 8.17
N SER A 32 31.22 4.46 9.46
CA SER A 32 30.86 3.30 10.25
C SER A 32 29.58 2.63 9.71
N PHE A 33 29.46 1.31 9.93
CA PHE A 33 28.27 0.56 9.56
C PHE A 33 26.98 1.14 10.21
N ASP A 34 27.09 1.63 11.45
CA ASP A 34 25.97 2.27 12.15
C ASP A 34 25.54 3.59 11.49
N THR A 35 26.48 4.37 10.97
CA THR A 35 26.19 5.59 10.23
C THR A 35 25.49 5.26 8.91
N ALA A 36 26.01 4.28 8.16
CA ALA A 36 25.37 3.79 6.94
C ALA A 36 23.95 3.25 7.23
N ARG A 37 23.76 2.52 8.33
CA ARG A 37 22.47 2.01 8.76
C ARG A 37 21.46 3.14 9.06
N ARG A 38 21.91 4.24 9.67
CA ARG A 38 21.07 5.42 9.91
C ARG A 38 20.65 6.09 8.60
N ASP A 39 21.57 6.16 7.62
CA ASP A 39 21.25 6.68 6.29
C ASP A 39 20.25 5.80 5.56
N VAL A 40 20.41 4.48 5.63
CA VAL A 40 19.44 3.50 5.12
C VAL A 40 18.05 3.72 5.76
N ILE A 41 17.99 3.87 7.08
CA ILE A 41 16.73 4.14 7.81
C ILE A 41 16.11 5.46 7.34
N LYS A 42 16.90 6.52 7.17
CA LYS A 42 16.40 7.84 6.76
C LYS A 42 15.83 7.81 5.33
N LEU A 43 16.53 7.20 4.37
CA LEU A 43 16.07 7.07 2.99
C LEU A 43 14.80 6.21 2.87
N THR A 44 14.70 5.16 3.68
CA THR A 44 13.49 4.32 3.70
C THR A 44 12.33 4.97 4.43
N ALA A 45 12.58 5.71 5.51
CA ALA A 45 11.55 6.44 6.25
C ALA A 45 10.94 7.59 5.44
N THR A 46 11.74 8.19 4.53
CA THR A 46 11.28 9.25 3.62
C THR A 46 10.70 8.71 2.31
N GLY A 47 10.65 7.38 2.14
CA GLY A 47 10.10 6.75 0.93
C GLY A 47 10.95 6.96 -0.34
N GLN A 48 12.21 7.40 -0.21
CA GLN A 48 13.11 7.63 -1.33
C GLN A 48 13.76 6.33 -1.84
N ALA A 49 13.91 5.35 -0.97
CA ALA A 49 14.43 4.04 -1.33
C ALA A 49 13.67 2.94 -0.58
N MET A 50 13.69 1.74 -1.09
CA MET A 50 13.09 0.56 -0.48
C MET A 50 14.13 -0.18 0.35
N ARG A 51 13.77 -0.56 1.58
CA ARG A 51 14.64 -1.38 2.41
C ARG A 51 14.55 -2.84 1.97
N ILE A 52 15.68 -3.45 1.67
CA ILE A 52 15.84 -4.89 1.48
C ILE A 52 16.65 -5.48 2.63
N HIS A 53 16.75 -6.82 2.68
CA HIS A 53 17.60 -7.49 3.65
C HIS A 53 19.06 -7.08 3.42
N GLY A 54 19.65 -6.39 4.41
CA GLY A 54 21.02 -5.91 4.37
C GLY A 54 21.27 -4.58 3.66
N GLY A 55 20.27 -3.88 3.09
CA GLY A 55 20.52 -2.65 2.35
C GLY A 55 19.32 -1.88 1.85
N LEU A 56 19.50 -1.23 0.71
CA LEU A 56 18.53 -0.43 -0.03
C LEU A 56 18.37 -0.95 -1.45
N MET A 57 17.17 -0.80 -1.98
CA MET A 57 16.88 -0.94 -3.40
C MET A 57 16.28 0.36 -3.92
N ALA A 58 16.67 0.74 -5.15
CA ALA A 58 16.03 1.83 -5.85
C ALA A 58 14.54 1.55 -5.94
N ILE A 59 13.72 2.53 -5.64
CA ILE A 59 12.34 2.52 -6.11
C ILE A 59 12.45 2.84 -7.58
N ASN A 60 12.45 1.79 -8.42
CA ASN A 60 12.43 2.00 -9.86
C ASN A 60 11.14 2.75 -10.18
N GLN A 61 11.26 3.98 -10.66
CA GLN A 61 10.10 4.85 -10.88
C GLN A 61 9.16 4.28 -11.96
N GLN A 62 9.66 3.34 -12.76
CA GLN A 62 8.91 2.74 -13.86
C GLN A 62 8.17 1.45 -13.49
N ASP A 63 8.65 0.68 -12.50
CA ASP A 63 8.04 -0.61 -12.12
C ASP A 63 7.57 -0.61 -10.67
N VAL A 64 6.34 -1.03 -10.44
CA VAL A 64 5.83 -1.30 -9.09
C VAL A 64 6.44 -2.64 -8.64
N PRO A 65 7.28 -2.66 -7.58
CA PRO A 65 7.89 -3.90 -7.10
C PRO A 65 6.82 -4.93 -6.78
N ASP A 66 7.16 -6.21 -6.94
CA ASP A 66 6.25 -7.31 -6.63
C ASP A 66 5.81 -7.31 -5.16
N PHE A 67 4.77 -8.09 -4.85
CA PHE A 67 4.19 -8.11 -3.51
C PHE A 67 5.19 -8.59 -2.46
N LEU A 68 6.01 -9.62 -2.77
CA LEU A 68 6.95 -10.19 -1.81
C LEU A 68 8.05 -9.19 -1.45
N ALA A 69 8.62 -8.49 -2.42
CA ALA A 69 9.59 -7.44 -2.19
C ALA A 69 9.00 -6.33 -1.29
N ARG A 70 7.76 -5.90 -1.57
CA ARG A 70 7.06 -4.90 -0.76
C ARG A 70 6.69 -5.38 0.65
N SER A 71 6.42 -6.69 0.84
CA SER A 71 6.05 -7.27 2.14
C SER A 71 7.25 -7.40 3.09
N GLN A 72 8.45 -7.55 2.55
CA GLN A 72 9.69 -7.58 3.34
C GLN A 72 10.04 -6.22 3.97
N ILE A 73 9.41 -5.13 3.51
CA ILE A 73 9.59 -3.82 4.09
C ILE A 73 8.83 -3.75 5.41
N GLN A 74 9.54 -4.02 6.52
CA GLN A 74 8.99 -3.79 7.85
C GLN A 74 8.89 -2.29 8.12
N SER A 75 7.72 -1.72 7.86
CA SER A 75 7.45 -0.31 8.11
C SER A 75 6.54 -0.16 9.34
N PRO A 76 7.03 0.48 10.43
CA PRO A 76 6.17 0.85 11.55
C PRO A 76 4.99 1.74 11.13
N LEU A 77 5.17 2.53 10.06
CA LEU A 77 4.13 3.41 9.52
C LEU A 77 3.01 2.59 8.87
N LYS A 78 3.32 1.53 8.12
CA LYS A 78 2.30 0.62 7.55
C LYS A 78 1.47 -0.04 8.66
N LYS A 79 2.10 -0.45 9.77
CA LYS A 79 1.37 -1.00 10.93
C LYS A 79 0.41 0.02 11.53
N LYS A 80 0.84 1.28 11.69
CA LYS A 80 -0.02 2.36 12.17
C LYS A 80 -1.18 2.66 11.20
N MET A 81 -0.91 2.71 9.89
CA MET A 81 -1.96 2.88 8.87
C MET A 81 -2.99 1.75 8.94
N ALA A 82 -2.57 0.50 9.13
CA ALA A 82 -3.45 -0.64 9.33
C ALA A 82 -4.30 -0.52 10.60
N GLN A 83 -3.72 -0.05 11.71
CA GLN A 83 -4.45 0.23 12.96
C GLN A 83 -5.49 1.33 12.79
N VAL A 84 -5.17 2.40 12.05
CA VAL A 84 -6.13 3.46 11.71
C VAL A 84 -7.24 2.90 10.84
N ALA A 85 -6.91 2.09 9.83
CA ALA A 85 -7.91 1.48 8.95
C ALA A 85 -8.90 0.58 9.70
N LYS A 86 -8.44 -0.16 10.72
CA LYS A 86 -9.30 -1.01 11.56
C LYS A 86 -10.44 -0.23 12.21
N ARG A 87 -10.25 1.06 12.55
CA ARG A 87 -11.28 1.90 13.18
C ARG A 87 -12.54 2.13 12.32
N PHE A 88 -12.46 1.88 11.01
CA PHE A 88 -13.56 2.04 10.08
C PHE A 88 -14.34 0.75 9.81
N ILE A 89 -13.90 -0.36 10.38
CA ILE A 89 -14.54 -1.68 10.25
C ILE A 89 -15.33 -1.96 11.52
N HIS A 90 -16.57 -2.39 11.37
CA HIS A 90 -17.46 -2.68 12.47
C HIS A 90 -17.95 -4.13 12.43
N GLN A 91 -18.43 -4.61 13.57
CA GLN A 91 -19.04 -5.92 13.68
C GLN A 91 -20.21 -6.06 12.70
N GLY A 92 -20.29 -7.20 12.03
CA GLY A 92 -21.30 -7.52 11.02
C GLY A 92 -21.06 -6.93 9.64
N ASP A 93 -19.97 -6.16 9.43
CA ASP A 93 -19.65 -5.60 8.12
C ASP A 93 -19.38 -6.68 7.07
N LEU A 94 -19.82 -6.41 5.85
CA LEU A 94 -19.28 -6.99 4.63
C LEU A 94 -18.18 -6.05 4.12
N ALA A 95 -16.92 -6.42 4.29
CA ALA A 95 -15.77 -5.61 3.94
C ALA A 95 -15.06 -6.17 2.70
N TYR A 96 -14.91 -5.38 1.63
CA TYR A 96 -13.97 -5.70 0.56
C TYR A 96 -12.58 -5.18 0.95
N ILE A 97 -11.57 -6.06 0.93
CA ILE A 97 -10.18 -5.72 1.22
C ILE A 97 -9.31 -6.12 0.03
N GLY A 98 -8.83 -5.13 -0.72
CA GLY A 98 -8.01 -5.31 -1.90
C GLY A 98 -6.56 -5.74 -1.60
N PRO A 99 -5.79 -6.13 -2.63
CA PRO A 99 -4.39 -6.53 -2.48
C PRO A 99 -3.52 -5.34 -2.05
N SER A 100 -2.85 -5.47 -0.91
CA SER A 100 -1.87 -4.48 -0.42
C SER A 100 -1.10 -5.05 0.77
N THR A 101 0.20 -4.76 0.88
CA THR A 101 1.00 -5.17 2.04
C THR A 101 0.55 -4.50 3.34
N THR A 102 -0.01 -3.29 3.27
CA THR A 102 -0.59 -2.61 4.43
C THR A 102 -1.94 -3.23 4.82
N LEU A 103 -2.75 -3.61 3.82
CA LEU A 103 -4.04 -4.27 4.06
C LEU A 103 -3.87 -5.71 4.53
N GLN A 104 -2.79 -6.41 4.17
CA GLN A 104 -2.41 -7.68 4.79
C GLN A 104 -2.17 -7.52 6.30
N LEU A 105 -1.48 -6.45 6.72
CA LEU A 105 -1.31 -6.16 8.15
C LEU A 105 -2.66 -5.85 8.85
N LEU A 106 -3.58 -5.18 8.16
CA LEU A 106 -4.94 -5.00 8.66
C LEU A 106 -5.64 -6.35 8.84
N CYS A 107 -5.55 -7.24 7.85
CA CYS A 107 -6.15 -8.58 7.94
C CYS A 107 -5.65 -9.36 9.17
N GLN A 108 -4.36 -9.24 9.52
CA GLN A 108 -3.83 -9.83 10.76
C GLN A 108 -4.51 -9.28 12.01
N LEU A 109 -4.89 -7.99 12.03
CA LEU A 109 -5.57 -7.34 13.15
C LEU A 109 -7.07 -7.67 13.23
N LEU A 110 -7.64 -8.26 12.18
CA LEU A 110 -9.07 -8.62 12.11
C LEU A 110 -9.37 -10.04 12.58
N ASN A 111 -8.34 -10.85 12.89
CA ASN A 111 -8.57 -12.19 13.42
C ASN A 111 -9.37 -12.11 14.73
N GLY A 112 -10.44 -12.92 14.79
CA GLY A 112 -11.39 -12.94 15.90
C GLY A 112 -12.54 -11.93 15.81
N GLU A 113 -12.52 -11.01 14.84
CA GLU A 113 -13.60 -10.04 14.65
C GLU A 113 -14.78 -10.64 13.88
N ASP A 114 -15.99 -10.40 14.33
CA ASP A 114 -17.22 -10.91 13.68
C ASP A 114 -17.62 -10.04 12.50
N LEU A 115 -17.12 -10.38 11.31
CA LEU A 115 -17.44 -9.74 10.04
C LEU A 115 -17.23 -10.72 8.86
N THR A 116 -17.58 -10.31 7.66
CA THR A 116 -17.28 -11.04 6.43
C THR A 116 -16.30 -10.24 5.59
N VAL A 117 -15.16 -10.83 5.27
CA VAL A 117 -14.16 -10.23 4.37
C VAL A 117 -14.27 -10.86 2.99
N VAL A 118 -14.42 -10.01 1.96
CA VAL A 118 -14.28 -10.37 0.55
C VAL A 118 -12.94 -9.85 0.06
N THR A 119 -12.13 -10.70 -0.53
CA THR A 119 -10.81 -10.31 -1.05
C THR A 119 -10.44 -11.12 -2.27
N ASN A 120 -9.65 -10.53 -3.17
CA ASN A 120 -8.97 -11.23 -4.26
C ASN A 120 -7.47 -11.43 -3.96
N SER A 121 -6.99 -11.08 -2.78
CA SER A 121 -5.59 -11.25 -2.35
C SER A 121 -5.40 -12.57 -1.63
N ILE A 122 -4.45 -13.40 -2.12
CA ILE A 122 -4.04 -14.64 -1.45
C ILE A 122 -3.46 -14.32 -0.07
N ASP A 123 -2.63 -13.29 0.05
CA ASP A 123 -1.97 -12.95 1.32
C ASP A 123 -2.94 -12.39 2.37
N ASN A 124 -3.97 -11.65 1.96
CA ASN A 124 -5.04 -11.26 2.87
C ASN A 124 -5.80 -12.49 3.39
N ALA A 125 -6.15 -13.41 2.49
CA ALA A 125 -6.83 -14.65 2.89
C ALA A 125 -5.97 -15.46 3.86
N LEU A 126 -4.67 -15.67 3.56
CA LEU A 126 -3.73 -16.36 4.45
C LEU A 126 -3.61 -15.67 5.81
N ALA A 127 -3.56 -14.34 5.84
CA ALA A 127 -3.48 -13.56 7.08
C ALA A 127 -4.71 -13.75 8.00
N LEU A 128 -5.87 -14.08 7.42
CA LEU A 128 -7.14 -14.29 8.12
C LEU A 128 -7.37 -15.75 8.60
N LEU A 129 -6.47 -16.68 8.27
CA LEU A 129 -6.62 -18.09 8.68
C LEU A 129 -6.26 -18.37 10.13
N ALA A 130 -5.71 -17.39 10.86
CA ALA A 130 -5.27 -17.60 12.24
C ALA A 130 -6.44 -17.77 13.25
N SER A 131 -7.67 -17.48 12.83
CA SER A 131 -8.87 -17.56 13.68
C SER A 131 -10.08 -18.02 12.85
N PRO A 132 -11.12 -18.64 13.48
CA PRO A 132 -12.39 -18.99 12.82
C PRO A 132 -13.16 -17.78 12.26
N LEU A 133 -12.92 -16.59 12.80
CA LEU A 133 -13.49 -15.32 12.34
C LEU A 133 -12.37 -14.36 11.95
N PRO A 134 -12.59 -13.48 10.97
CA PRO A 134 -13.82 -13.28 10.22
C PRO A 134 -14.11 -14.39 9.20
N LYS A 135 -15.34 -14.43 8.68
CA LYS A 135 -15.66 -15.27 7.51
C LYS A 135 -14.94 -14.68 6.29
N VAL A 136 -14.29 -15.54 5.50
CA VAL A 136 -13.49 -15.10 4.34
C VAL A 136 -14.10 -15.63 3.05
N ASN A 137 -14.38 -14.72 2.13
CA ASN A 137 -14.77 -15.02 0.75
C ASN A 137 -13.62 -14.61 -0.17
N LEU A 138 -12.82 -15.59 -0.59
CA LEU A 138 -11.75 -15.39 -1.56
C LEU A 138 -12.33 -15.43 -2.97
N LEU A 139 -12.26 -14.33 -3.69
CA LEU A 139 -12.65 -14.24 -5.09
C LEU A 139 -11.67 -15.05 -5.94
N ALA A 140 -12.15 -16.16 -6.50
CA ALA A 140 -11.33 -17.12 -7.23
C ALA A 140 -11.04 -16.70 -8.68
N GLY A 141 -10.01 -17.29 -9.29
CA GLY A 141 -9.65 -17.06 -10.68
C GLY A 141 -8.19 -17.34 -10.99
N ASP A 142 -7.72 -16.79 -12.11
CA ASP A 142 -6.32 -16.86 -12.51
C ASP A 142 -5.45 -16.08 -11.52
N LEU A 143 -4.34 -16.67 -11.11
CA LEU A 143 -3.41 -16.08 -10.15
C LEU A 143 -2.36 -15.23 -10.86
N ALA A 144 -2.33 -13.95 -10.53
CA ALA A 144 -1.20 -13.06 -10.83
C ALA A 144 -0.08 -13.30 -9.80
N LYS A 145 0.96 -14.06 -10.19
CA LYS A 145 2.00 -14.56 -9.26
C LYS A 145 2.81 -13.43 -8.61
N ASP A 146 3.16 -12.38 -9.36
CA ASP A 146 4.01 -11.29 -8.90
C ASP A 146 3.35 -10.46 -7.80
N ASN A 147 2.04 -10.25 -7.90
CA ASN A 147 1.27 -9.46 -6.95
C ASN A 147 0.28 -10.27 -6.11
N ARG A 148 0.24 -11.60 -6.29
CA ARG A 148 -0.44 -12.60 -5.45
C ARG A 148 -1.94 -12.30 -5.24
N TRP A 149 -2.62 -11.91 -6.32
CA TRP A 149 -4.06 -11.73 -6.39
C TRP A 149 -4.68 -12.55 -7.51
N THR A 150 -5.98 -12.77 -7.41
CA THR A 150 -6.76 -13.58 -8.36
C THR A 150 -7.77 -12.75 -9.14
N TYR A 151 -8.07 -13.18 -10.36
CA TYR A 151 -9.10 -12.57 -11.21
C TYR A 151 -9.81 -13.63 -12.02
N SER A 152 -11.14 -13.49 -12.14
CA SER A 152 -11.97 -14.15 -13.16
C SER A 152 -13.20 -13.30 -13.48
N ALA A 153 -13.81 -13.53 -14.64
CA ALA A 153 -15.09 -12.91 -14.99
C ALA A 153 -16.20 -13.27 -14.00
N ALA A 154 -16.17 -14.51 -13.47
CA ALA A 154 -17.12 -14.97 -12.45
C ALA A 154 -16.92 -14.23 -11.12
N ALA A 155 -15.67 -14.01 -10.67
CA ALA A 155 -15.37 -13.22 -9.48
C ALA A 155 -15.85 -11.78 -9.61
N LEU A 156 -15.62 -11.17 -10.77
CA LEU A 156 -16.12 -9.82 -11.07
C LEU A 156 -17.64 -9.75 -11.07
N ALA A 157 -18.32 -10.73 -11.71
CA ALA A 157 -19.77 -10.82 -11.71
C ALA A 157 -20.33 -10.96 -10.29
N SER A 158 -19.73 -11.83 -9.47
CA SER A 158 -20.10 -12.00 -8.06
C SER A 158 -19.95 -10.69 -7.27
N LEU A 159 -18.84 -9.98 -7.46
CA LEU A 159 -18.58 -8.71 -6.77
C LEU A 159 -19.59 -7.61 -7.18
N LYS A 160 -20.03 -7.58 -8.45
CA LYS A 160 -21.10 -6.68 -8.93
C LYS A 160 -22.44 -6.87 -8.23
N LEU A 161 -22.71 -8.08 -7.74
CA LEU A 161 -23.95 -8.40 -7.01
C LEU A 161 -23.83 -8.10 -5.51
N MET A 162 -22.63 -7.88 -4.99
CA MET A 162 -22.40 -7.54 -3.59
C MET A 162 -22.60 -6.03 -3.34
N ARG A 163 -22.84 -5.70 -2.07
CA ARG A 163 -22.92 -4.32 -1.59
C ARG A 163 -22.11 -4.18 -0.29
N PRO A 164 -20.76 -4.10 -0.40
CA PRO A 164 -19.93 -3.99 0.79
C PRO A 164 -20.29 -2.75 1.63
N ASN A 165 -20.25 -2.90 2.97
CA ASN A 165 -20.38 -1.77 3.87
C ASN A 165 -19.16 -0.85 3.71
N ILE A 166 -18.00 -1.46 3.48
CA ILE A 166 -16.74 -0.75 3.30
C ILE A 166 -15.86 -1.45 2.26
N ALA A 167 -15.19 -0.66 1.42
CA ALA A 167 -14.09 -1.10 0.57
C ALA A 167 -12.80 -0.45 1.02
N LEU A 168 -11.82 -1.26 1.40
CA LEU A 168 -10.46 -0.81 1.73
C LEU A 168 -9.52 -1.23 0.61
N VAL A 169 -8.86 -0.26 0.01
CA VAL A 169 -8.02 -0.49 -1.16
C VAL A 169 -6.68 0.24 -1.05
N GLY A 170 -5.64 -0.40 -1.58
CA GLY A 170 -4.34 0.23 -1.81
C GLY A 170 -4.29 0.88 -3.18
N THR A 171 -3.19 1.56 -3.45
CA THR A 171 -2.90 2.13 -4.77
C THR A 171 -1.42 2.05 -5.09
N SER A 172 -1.08 2.12 -6.37
CA SER A 172 0.30 2.26 -6.83
C SER A 172 0.65 3.71 -7.14
N LEU A 173 -0.34 4.51 -7.52
CA LEU A 173 -0.17 5.90 -7.92
C LEU A 173 -1.42 6.70 -7.58
N VAL A 174 -1.26 7.95 -7.15
CA VAL A 174 -2.35 8.92 -6.94
C VAL A 174 -2.14 10.12 -7.86
N ARG A 175 -3.18 10.50 -8.59
CA ARG A 175 -3.24 11.70 -9.44
C ARG A 175 -4.48 12.52 -9.08
N GLN A 176 -4.61 13.72 -9.65
CA GLN A 176 -5.73 14.63 -9.37
C GLN A 176 -7.10 14.05 -9.72
N ASP A 177 -7.16 13.12 -10.65
CA ASP A 177 -8.40 12.49 -11.13
C ASP A 177 -8.69 11.13 -10.52
N GLY A 178 -7.72 10.51 -9.81
CA GLY A 178 -7.96 9.22 -9.19
C GLY A 178 -6.73 8.47 -8.69
N ILE A 179 -6.98 7.23 -8.28
CA ILE A 179 -5.93 6.27 -7.92
C ILE A 179 -5.75 5.25 -9.04
N TYR A 180 -4.50 4.86 -9.27
CA TYR A 180 -4.11 4.07 -10.42
C TYR A 180 -3.33 2.82 -10.04
N LEU A 181 -3.44 1.79 -10.89
CA LEU A 181 -2.79 0.51 -10.75
C LEU A 181 -2.07 0.09 -12.04
N PRO A 182 -1.05 -0.78 -11.94
CA PRO A 182 -0.30 -1.25 -13.09
C PRO A 182 -1.05 -2.32 -13.92
N ASN A 183 -2.11 -2.93 -13.36
CA ASN A 183 -2.84 -4.02 -14.01
C ASN A 183 -4.33 -3.67 -14.17
N SER A 184 -4.86 -3.85 -15.39
CA SER A 184 -6.25 -3.53 -15.73
C SER A 184 -7.27 -4.39 -15.00
N LYS A 185 -7.00 -5.70 -14.79
CA LYS A 185 -7.90 -6.64 -14.14
C LYS A 185 -8.02 -6.32 -12.64
N ASP A 186 -6.90 -5.97 -11.98
CA ASP A 186 -6.92 -5.54 -10.58
C ASP A 186 -7.65 -4.20 -10.44
N ALA A 187 -7.38 -3.24 -11.32
CA ALA A 187 -8.08 -1.96 -11.36
C ALA A 187 -9.61 -2.14 -11.56
N GLU A 188 -10.03 -3.10 -12.37
CA GLU A 188 -11.45 -3.39 -12.61
C GLU A 188 -12.15 -3.95 -11.37
N LEU A 189 -11.52 -4.88 -10.65
CA LEU A 189 -12.05 -5.39 -9.38
C LEU A 189 -12.16 -4.28 -8.33
N ILE A 190 -11.12 -3.47 -8.15
CA ILE A 190 -11.12 -2.35 -7.21
C ILE A 190 -12.18 -1.32 -7.60
N ARG A 191 -12.31 -0.96 -8.88
CA ARG A 191 -13.34 -0.06 -9.37
C ARG A 191 -14.74 -0.58 -9.07
N THR A 192 -14.96 -1.87 -9.28
CA THR A 192 -16.24 -2.52 -8.97
C THR A 192 -16.52 -2.46 -7.47
N ALA A 193 -15.57 -2.84 -6.63
CA ALA A 193 -15.71 -2.82 -5.18
C ALA A 193 -16.02 -1.40 -4.66
N THR A 194 -15.25 -0.40 -5.08
CA THR A 194 -15.42 1.00 -4.65
C THR A 194 -16.71 1.62 -5.15
N THR A 195 -17.19 1.24 -6.35
CA THR A 195 -18.48 1.69 -6.86
C THR A 195 -19.66 1.06 -6.11
N ARG A 196 -19.49 -0.16 -5.61
CA ARG A 196 -20.56 -0.89 -4.90
C ARG A 196 -20.57 -0.65 -3.40
N ALA A 197 -19.45 -0.24 -2.80
CA ALA A 197 -19.33 -0.02 -1.37
C ALA A 197 -20.10 1.23 -0.89
N ARG A 198 -20.52 1.22 0.38
CA ARG A 198 -21.12 2.40 1.03
C ARG A 198 -20.05 3.39 1.51
N LYS A 199 -18.88 2.90 1.87
CA LYS A 199 -17.73 3.69 2.30
C LYS A 199 -16.47 3.20 1.58
N VAL A 200 -15.67 4.13 1.09
CA VAL A 200 -14.41 3.84 0.39
C VAL A 200 -13.25 4.41 1.20
N VAL A 201 -12.36 3.53 1.61
CA VAL A 201 -11.11 3.87 2.33
C VAL A 201 -9.92 3.53 1.46
N VAL A 202 -9.12 4.54 1.14
CA VAL A 202 -7.89 4.36 0.38
C VAL A 202 -6.70 4.47 1.33
N ILE A 203 -5.74 3.55 1.20
CA ILE A 203 -4.48 3.58 1.92
C ILE A 203 -3.36 3.87 0.93
N ALA A 204 -2.67 5.01 1.11
CA ALA A 204 -1.61 5.47 0.20
C ALA A 204 -0.47 6.11 0.98
N GLU A 205 0.74 5.56 0.85
CA GLU A 205 1.96 6.20 1.33
C GLU A 205 2.25 7.47 0.51
N LYS A 206 2.84 8.50 1.13
CA LYS A 206 3.11 9.81 0.50
C LYS A 206 3.85 9.71 -0.84
N PHE A 207 4.77 8.76 -0.97
CA PHE A 207 5.52 8.61 -2.22
C PHE A 207 4.65 8.25 -3.42
N LYS A 208 3.43 7.70 -3.20
CA LYS A 208 2.45 7.40 -4.27
C LYS A 208 1.90 8.65 -4.97
N PHE A 209 2.05 9.81 -4.36
CA PHE A 209 1.64 11.10 -4.93
C PHE A 209 2.73 11.74 -5.80
N ILE A 210 3.99 11.32 -5.59
CA ILE A 210 5.17 11.93 -6.20
C ILE A 210 5.71 11.07 -7.35
N ASN A 211 5.58 9.74 -7.24
CA ASN A 211 6.15 8.80 -8.20
C ASN A 211 5.44 8.86 -9.57
N GLU A 212 6.24 8.69 -10.61
CA GLU A 212 5.79 8.49 -12.00
C GLU A 212 6.02 7.02 -12.40
N ASN A 213 5.36 6.10 -11.69
CA ASN A 213 5.43 4.68 -12.06
C ASN A 213 4.43 4.34 -13.18
N ASN A 214 4.67 3.21 -13.86
CA ASN A 214 3.81 2.71 -14.92
C ASN A 214 2.53 2.08 -14.35
N SER A 215 1.60 2.93 -13.94
CA SER A 215 0.27 2.54 -13.46
C SER A 215 -0.82 3.24 -14.29
N PRO A 216 -1.11 2.74 -15.50
CA PRO A 216 -2.00 3.45 -16.45
C PRO A 216 -3.49 3.23 -16.18
N PHE A 217 -3.88 2.29 -15.29
CA PHE A 217 -5.28 1.90 -15.15
C PHE A 217 -5.93 2.58 -13.95
N LEU A 218 -6.89 3.46 -14.21
CA LEU A 218 -7.71 4.11 -13.20
C LEU A 218 -8.52 3.06 -12.41
N ALA A 219 -8.34 3.01 -11.10
CA ALA A 219 -9.05 2.10 -10.21
C ALA A 219 -10.28 2.76 -9.56
N THR A 220 -10.15 4.00 -9.10
CA THR A 220 -11.31 4.81 -8.65
C THR A 220 -10.96 6.30 -8.71
N SER A 221 -11.97 7.15 -8.93
CA SER A 221 -11.82 8.61 -8.90
C SER A 221 -11.74 9.13 -7.46
N LEU A 222 -11.10 10.30 -7.24
CA LEU A 222 -10.90 10.85 -5.90
C LEU A 222 -12.21 11.29 -5.24
N ASP A 223 -13.23 11.67 -6.01
CA ASP A 223 -14.54 12.08 -5.51
C ASP A 223 -15.32 10.95 -4.80
N LYS A 224 -14.96 9.69 -5.06
CA LYS A 224 -15.55 8.51 -4.42
C LYS A 224 -14.84 8.11 -3.12
N ILE A 225 -13.75 8.78 -2.76
CA ILE A 225 -12.96 8.42 -1.58
C ILE A 225 -13.52 9.14 -0.36
N ASP A 226 -14.06 8.39 0.59
CA ASP A 226 -14.55 8.93 1.87
C ASP A 226 -13.41 9.17 2.85
N VAL A 227 -12.42 8.26 2.86
CA VAL A 227 -11.28 8.32 3.78
C VAL A 227 -9.99 8.00 3.04
N LEU A 228 -9.01 8.86 3.21
CA LEU A 228 -7.62 8.62 2.80
C LEU A 228 -6.75 8.46 4.03
N ILE A 229 -6.05 7.32 4.13
CA ILE A 229 -5.08 7.05 5.19
C ILE A 229 -3.68 7.10 4.59
N THR A 230 -2.82 7.96 5.15
CA THR A 230 -1.43 8.14 4.69
C THR A 230 -0.44 7.80 5.79
N ASP A 231 0.80 7.51 5.43
CA ASP A 231 1.89 7.24 6.37
C ASP A 231 2.32 8.50 7.15
N VAL A 232 2.36 9.65 6.47
CA VAL A 232 2.71 10.95 7.01
C VAL A 232 1.71 12.02 6.56
N SER A 233 1.74 13.20 7.19
CA SER A 233 0.89 14.32 6.76
C SER A 233 1.17 14.68 5.31
N LEU A 234 0.11 14.82 4.51
CA LEU A 234 0.20 15.28 3.14
C LEU A 234 0.40 16.79 3.09
N PRO A 235 1.26 17.28 2.18
CA PRO A 235 1.29 18.69 1.79
C PRO A 235 -0.08 19.19 1.33
N ASP A 236 -0.34 20.47 1.54
CA ASP A 236 -1.64 21.09 1.21
C ASP A 236 -1.96 21.01 -0.29
N GLU A 237 -0.94 21.04 -1.16
CA GLU A 237 -1.11 20.87 -2.61
C GLU A 237 -1.86 19.58 -2.99
N TYR A 238 -1.54 18.45 -2.33
CA TYR A 238 -2.23 17.17 -2.58
C TYR A 238 -3.59 17.09 -1.90
N ARG A 239 -3.78 17.81 -0.77
CA ARG A 239 -5.09 17.85 -0.09
C ARG A 239 -6.16 18.48 -0.93
N THR A 240 -5.81 19.49 -1.73
CA THR A 240 -6.74 20.19 -2.63
C THR A 240 -7.30 19.31 -3.75
N TRP A 241 -6.69 18.15 -4.02
CA TRP A 241 -7.19 17.20 -5.02
C TRP A 241 -8.44 16.47 -4.57
N PHE A 242 -8.63 16.34 -3.25
CA PHE A 242 -9.73 15.57 -2.67
C PHE A 242 -10.96 16.42 -2.40
N ASN A 243 -12.12 15.78 -2.41
CA ASN A 243 -13.35 16.42 -1.99
C ASN A 243 -13.18 16.98 -0.55
N PRO A 244 -13.70 18.18 -0.22
CA PRO A 244 -13.66 18.69 1.15
C PRO A 244 -14.29 17.78 2.21
N ARG A 245 -15.15 16.83 1.80
CA ARG A 245 -15.74 15.81 2.68
C ARG A 245 -14.81 14.62 2.93
N THR A 246 -13.76 14.42 2.12
CA THR A 246 -12.82 13.31 2.29
C THR A 246 -12.04 13.51 3.58
N GLN A 247 -12.13 12.55 4.49
CA GLN A 247 -11.35 12.55 5.71
C GLN A 247 -9.91 12.09 5.42
N ILE A 248 -8.92 12.96 5.62
CA ILE A 248 -7.51 12.64 5.41
C ILE A 248 -6.84 12.44 6.77
N ILE A 249 -6.34 11.23 7.02
CA ILE A 249 -5.74 10.82 8.30
C ILE A 249 -4.31 10.37 8.07
N SER A 250 -3.38 10.89 8.89
CA SER A 250 -1.99 10.45 8.90
C SER A 250 -1.75 9.41 9.98
N GLY A 251 -1.13 8.28 9.64
CA GLY A 251 -0.68 7.27 10.60
C GLY A 251 0.45 7.74 11.53
N SER A 252 1.12 8.86 11.20
CA SER A 252 2.19 9.44 12.03
C SER A 252 1.68 10.36 13.16
N ARG A 253 0.43 10.80 13.13
CA ARG A 253 -0.12 11.67 14.19
C ARG A 253 -0.22 10.87 15.49
N LYS A 254 0.49 11.30 16.54
CA LYS A 254 0.14 10.95 17.93
C LYS A 254 -1.18 11.65 18.23
N GLU A 255 -2.20 10.89 18.61
CA GLU A 255 -3.38 11.43 19.32
C GLU A 255 -2.95 11.99 20.67
#